data_de5d4e9e18a9fc141f322e554f063bb8
#
_entry.id   de5d4e9e18a9fc141f322e554f063bb8
#
_cell.length_a   1.000
_cell.length_b   1.000
_cell.length_c   1.000
_cell.angle_alpha   90.00
_cell.angle_beta   90.00
_cell.angle_gamma   90.00
#
_symmetry.space_group_name_H-M   'P 1'
#
loop_
_entity.id
_entity.type
_entity.pdbx_description
1 polymer ?
#
loop_
_entity_poly.entity_id
_entity_poly.type
_entity_poly.pdbx_seq_one_letter_code
_entity_poly.pdbx_strand_id
1 'polypeptide(L)'
;MEVWYPAPGVSGSGSVLYRDVLGSGPGDPKRPNTPFETPGRATRDAPAVQAGPFPLVILSHGYPGSRILMSYLGENLASKGYIVASIDHTDSTHGDKAAFASTLVNRALDDTFVIGEMARLGAAGSGSFLSNVVNADQTGIVGYSMGGYGALNAA
;
A
#
# COMPACT_ATOMS: atom_id res chain seq x y z
N MET A 1 -0.02 1.07 -7.34
CA MET A 1 -0.30 1.48 -5.96
C MET A 1 -1.70 1.04 -5.58
N GLU A 2 -1.91 0.63 -4.35
CA GLU A 2 -3.22 0.39 -3.72
C GLU A 2 -3.43 1.45 -2.65
N VAL A 3 -4.65 2.01 -2.54
CA VAL A 3 -4.97 3.02 -1.54
C VAL A 3 -6.27 2.64 -0.84
N TRP A 4 -6.23 2.54 0.48
CA TRP A 4 -7.40 2.38 1.34
C TRP A 4 -7.69 3.70 2.04
N TYR A 5 -8.95 4.05 2.13
CA TYR A 5 -9.40 5.32 2.70
C TYR A 5 -10.76 5.20 3.36
N PRO A 6 -11.10 6.07 4.31
CA PRO A 6 -12.43 6.10 4.91
C PRO A 6 -13.50 6.35 3.84
N ALA A 7 -14.46 5.46 3.80
CA ALA A 7 -15.62 5.55 2.92
C ALA A 7 -16.91 5.30 3.72
N PRO A 8 -18.04 5.89 3.34
CA PRO A 8 -19.30 5.55 3.98
C PRO A 8 -19.62 4.08 3.73
N GLY A 9 -20.25 3.43 4.70
CA GLY A 9 -20.72 2.06 4.54
C GLY A 9 -21.69 1.95 3.37
N VAL A 10 -21.35 1.19 2.35
CA VAL A 10 -22.21 0.98 1.18
C VAL A 10 -22.88 -0.39 1.34
N SER A 11 -24.14 -0.40 1.77
CA SER A 11 -24.93 -1.63 1.87
C SER A 11 -25.10 -2.26 0.48
N GLY A 12 -24.75 -3.55 0.34
CA GLY A 12 -24.93 -4.28 -0.90
C GLY A 12 -23.80 -4.17 -1.93
N SER A 13 -22.74 -3.43 -1.67
CA SER A 13 -21.53 -3.48 -2.49
C SER A 13 -20.77 -4.79 -2.22
N GLY A 14 -20.36 -5.47 -3.29
CA GLY A 14 -19.50 -6.65 -3.18
C GLY A 14 -18.17 -6.32 -2.51
N SER A 15 -17.62 -7.26 -1.75
CA SER A 15 -16.27 -7.18 -1.21
C SER A 15 -15.24 -7.15 -2.35
N VAL A 16 -14.15 -6.40 -2.15
CA VAL A 16 -13.04 -6.39 -3.11
C VAL A 16 -12.41 -7.78 -3.21
N LEU A 17 -11.97 -8.14 -4.42
CA LEU A 17 -11.15 -9.32 -4.67
C LEU A 17 -9.74 -8.85 -5.03
N TYR A 18 -8.78 -9.06 -4.13
CA TYR A 18 -7.38 -8.79 -4.39
C TYR A 18 -6.76 -9.91 -5.21
N ARG A 19 -6.02 -9.53 -6.25
CA ARG A 19 -5.33 -10.46 -7.15
C ARG A 19 -3.85 -10.23 -7.11
N ASP A 20 -3.10 -11.31 -7.02
CA ASP A 20 -1.63 -11.28 -6.97
C ASP A 20 -1.04 -12.62 -7.43
N VAL A 21 0.27 -12.70 -7.37
CA VAL A 21 1.05 -13.88 -7.71
C VAL A 21 1.91 -14.30 -6.52
N LEU A 22 1.83 -15.55 -6.13
CA LEU A 22 2.81 -16.20 -5.25
C LEU A 22 3.84 -16.95 -6.09
N GLY A 23 5.11 -16.85 -5.71
CA GLY A 23 6.19 -17.52 -6.41
C GLY A 23 7.31 -17.91 -5.46
N SER A 24 8.50 -18.20 -6.01
CA SER A 24 9.68 -18.55 -5.23
C SER A 24 10.06 -17.47 -4.22
N GLY A 25 10.61 -17.89 -3.08
CA GLY A 25 11.12 -17.05 -2.03
C GLY A 25 12.22 -17.78 -1.27
N PRO A 26 12.74 -17.21 -0.16
CA PRO A 26 13.82 -17.83 0.62
C PRO A 26 13.54 -19.25 1.09
N GLY A 27 12.26 -19.55 1.43
CA GLY A 27 11.84 -20.88 1.88
C GLY A 27 11.54 -21.87 0.76
N ASP A 28 11.33 -21.41 -0.47
CA ASP A 28 11.05 -22.26 -1.63
C ASP A 28 11.53 -21.57 -2.93
N PRO A 29 12.81 -21.67 -3.26
CA PRO A 29 13.40 -20.96 -4.39
C PRO A 29 12.96 -21.48 -5.77
N LYS A 30 12.31 -22.64 -5.81
CA LYS A 30 11.89 -23.29 -7.07
C LYS A 30 10.37 -23.17 -7.33
N ARG A 31 9.63 -22.57 -6.41
CA ARG A 31 8.18 -22.45 -6.55
C ARG A 31 7.83 -21.64 -7.83
N PRO A 32 7.00 -22.17 -8.72
CA PRO A 32 6.55 -21.43 -9.90
C PRO A 32 5.63 -20.27 -9.46
N ASN A 33 5.61 -19.21 -10.26
CA ASN A 33 4.66 -18.12 -10.06
C ASN A 33 3.24 -18.63 -10.31
N THR A 34 2.40 -18.51 -9.28
CA THR A 34 1.03 -19.01 -9.30
C THR A 34 0.08 -17.87 -8.93
N PRO A 35 -0.88 -17.51 -9.78
CA PRO A 35 -1.90 -16.53 -9.44
C PRO A 35 -2.73 -16.98 -8.23
N PHE A 36 -3.10 -16.04 -7.38
CA PHE A 36 -4.05 -16.27 -6.30
C PHE A 36 -4.98 -15.07 -6.12
N GLU A 37 -6.10 -15.31 -5.48
CA GLU A 37 -7.10 -14.31 -5.14
C GLU A 37 -7.40 -14.37 -3.64
N THR A 38 -7.60 -13.21 -3.04
CA THR A 38 -7.97 -13.08 -1.63
C THR A 38 -9.13 -12.09 -1.49
N PRO A 39 -10.24 -12.47 -0.86
CA PRO A 39 -11.33 -11.54 -0.60
C PRO A 39 -10.94 -10.55 0.50
N GLY A 40 -11.28 -9.29 0.28
CA GLY A 40 -11.18 -8.23 1.28
C GLY A 40 -12.55 -7.75 1.74
N ARG A 41 -12.57 -6.76 2.62
CA ARG A 41 -13.79 -6.13 3.15
C ARG A 41 -14.07 -4.76 2.54
N ALA A 42 -13.06 -4.17 1.89
CA ALA A 42 -13.20 -2.88 1.25
C ALA A 42 -14.16 -2.93 0.06
N THR A 43 -14.69 -1.79 -0.32
CA THR A 43 -15.43 -1.60 -1.56
C THR A 43 -14.56 -0.85 -2.54
N ARG A 44 -14.35 -1.41 -3.74
CA ARG A 44 -13.55 -0.79 -4.80
C ARG A 44 -14.21 0.53 -5.23
N ASP A 45 -13.38 1.59 -5.38
CA ASP A 45 -13.77 2.89 -5.89
C ASP A 45 -14.95 3.56 -5.15
N ALA A 46 -15.12 3.25 -3.86
CA ALA A 46 -16.12 3.91 -3.03
C ALA A 46 -15.80 5.41 -2.89
N PRO A 47 -16.81 6.29 -2.78
CA PRO A 47 -16.56 7.70 -2.56
C PRO A 47 -15.84 7.92 -1.21
N ALA A 48 -14.77 8.71 -1.21
CA ALA A 48 -14.05 9.04 0.01
C ALA A 48 -14.92 9.92 0.93
N VAL A 49 -14.85 9.69 2.25
CA VAL A 49 -15.46 10.56 3.25
C VAL A 49 -14.75 11.92 3.23
N GLN A 50 -15.51 13.00 3.06
CA GLN A 50 -15.00 14.38 2.99
C GLN A 50 -14.90 15.06 4.38
N ALA A 51 -14.71 14.28 5.45
CA ALA A 51 -14.56 14.76 6.83
C ALA A 51 -13.09 14.91 7.27
N GLY A 52 -12.13 14.71 6.35
CA GLY A 52 -10.69 14.81 6.62
C GLY A 52 -10.20 16.24 6.88
N PRO A 53 -8.88 16.48 6.81
CA PRO A 53 -7.87 15.52 6.32
C PRO A 53 -7.52 14.43 7.32
N PHE A 54 -7.26 13.23 6.81
CA PHE A 54 -6.89 12.04 7.60
C PHE A 54 -5.38 11.79 7.54
N PRO A 55 -4.76 11.32 8.64
CA PRO A 55 -3.34 10.98 8.64
C PRO A 55 -3.03 9.84 7.67
N LEU A 56 -1.79 9.85 7.15
CA LEU A 56 -1.30 8.91 6.15
C LEU A 56 -0.50 7.78 6.78
N VAL A 57 -0.71 6.56 6.31
CA VAL A 57 0.14 5.40 6.63
C VAL A 57 0.64 4.79 5.33
N ILE A 58 1.94 4.60 5.20
CA ILE A 58 2.56 3.83 4.12
C ILE A 58 2.76 2.40 4.59
N LEU A 59 2.34 1.42 3.78
CA LEU A 59 2.61 0.00 4.01
C LEU A 59 3.71 -0.45 3.05
N SER A 60 4.88 -0.80 3.58
CA SER A 60 6.04 -1.25 2.84
C SER A 60 6.22 -2.76 3.03
N HIS A 61 6.02 -3.55 1.98
CA HIS A 61 6.03 -5.02 2.03
C HIS A 61 7.44 -5.62 2.12
N GLY A 62 7.52 -6.91 2.45
CA GLY A 62 8.77 -7.68 2.50
C GLY A 62 9.33 -8.05 1.11
N TYR A 63 10.38 -8.88 1.10
CA TYR A 63 11.02 -9.37 -0.12
C TYR A 63 10.92 -10.90 -0.23
N PRO A 64 10.38 -11.45 -1.33
CA PRO A 64 9.47 -10.76 -2.24
C PRO A 64 8.09 -10.54 -1.61
N GLY A 65 7.33 -9.58 -2.13
CA GLY A 65 5.99 -9.27 -1.65
C GLY A 65 5.17 -8.51 -2.69
N SER A 66 4.13 -7.84 -2.22
CA SER A 66 3.29 -7.00 -3.08
C SER A 66 2.54 -5.95 -2.27
N ARG A 67 1.95 -4.98 -2.99
CA ARG A 67 1.11 -3.92 -2.43
C ARG A 67 -0.10 -4.43 -1.64
N ILE A 68 -0.54 -5.67 -1.88
CA ILE A 68 -1.71 -6.24 -1.18
C ILE A 68 -1.33 -7.18 -0.04
N LEU A 69 -0.03 -7.41 0.22
CA LEU A 69 0.44 -8.35 1.26
C LEU A 69 -0.15 -8.03 2.64
N MET A 70 -0.30 -6.75 2.94
CA MET A 70 -0.85 -6.27 4.22
C MET A 70 -2.24 -5.63 4.05
N SER A 71 -3.04 -6.08 3.07
CA SER A 71 -4.37 -5.53 2.79
C SER A 71 -5.30 -5.56 4.01
N TYR A 72 -5.23 -6.62 4.83
CA TYR A 72 -5.97 -6.72 6.09
C TYR A 72 -5.70 -5.55 7.05
N LEU A 73 -4.44 -5.09 7.10
CA LEU A 73 -4.05 -3.94 7.91
C LEU A 73 -4.50 -2.63 7.26
N GLY A 74 -4.33 -2.50 5.93
CA GLY A 74 -4.78 -1.35 5.17
C GLY A 74 -6.27 -1.08 5.36
N GLU A 75 -7.10 -2.11 5.19
CA GLU A 75 -8.54 -2.03 5.41
C GLU A 75 -8.91 -1.67 6.86
N ASN A 76 -8.21 -2.27 7.83
CA ASN A 76 -8.46 -2.01 9.25
C ASN A 76 -8.12 -0.57 9.62
N LEU A 77 -6.97 -0.04 9.18
CA LEU A 77 -6.57 1.34 9.45
C LEU A 77 -7.50 2.35 8.75
N ALA A 78 -7.88 2.09 7.50
CA ALA A 78 -8.80 2.96 6.78
C ALA A 78 -10.18 3.04 7.47
N SER A 79 -10.67 1.92 8.01
CA SER A 79 -11.92 1.91 8.80
C SER A 79 -11.83 2.72 10.10
N LYS A 80 -10.63 3.11 10.52
CA LYS A 80 -10.35 3.91 11.73
C LYS A 80 -9.96 5.36 11.43
N GLY A 81 -10.09 5.80 10.19
CA GLY A 81 -9.81 7.19 9.83
C GLY A 81 -8.38 7.45 9.40
N TYR A 82 -7.71 6.50 8.77
CA TYR A 82 -6.41 6.68 8.13
C TYR A 82 -6.54 6.57 6.61
N ILE A 83 -5.72 7.33 5.90
CA ILE A 83 -5.41 7.04 4.50
C ILE A 83 -4.23 6.08 4.50
N VAL A 84 -4.33 4.98 3.76
CA VAL A 84 -3.27 3.98 3.71
C VAL A 84 -2.86 3.76 2.27
N ALA A 85 -1.56 3.88 1.97
CA ALA A 85 -1.01 3.64 0.65
C ALA A 85 0.02 2.51 0.68
N SER A 86 -0.01 1.65 -0.34
CA SER A 86 0.98 0.58 -0.53
C SER A 86 1.32 0.45 -2.01
N ILE A 87 2.59 0.14 -2.30
CA ILE A 87 3.09 -0.03 -3.67
C ILE A 87 3.69 -1.42 -3.86
N ASP A 88 3.82 -1.83 -5.12
CA ASP A 88 4.77 -2.88 -5.49
C ASP A 88 6.13 -2.20 -5.67
N HIS A 89 7.08 -2.52 -4.81
CA HIS A 89 8.44 -2.02 -4.95
C HIS A 89 9.12 -2.73 -6.12
N THR A 90 9.78 -1.99 -6.98
CA THR A 90 10.56 -2.52 -8.10
C THR A 90 11.61 -3.52 -7.61
N ASP A 91 11.88 -4.55 -8.36
CA ASP A 91 12.82 -5.66 -8.02
C ASP A 91 12.45 -6.45 -6.74
N SER A 92 11.22 -6.33 -6.24
CA SER A 92 10.84 -6.87 -4.93
C SER A 92 9.51 -7.61 -4.91
N THR A 93 8.95 -7.93 -6.05
CA THR A 93 7.73 -8.74 -6.15
C THR A 93 8.06 -10.18 -6.56
N HIS A 94 7.08 -11.10 -6.46
CA HIS A 94 7.29 -12.46 -6.97
C HIS A 94 7.52 -12.51 -8.48
N GLY A 95 6.96 -11.57 -9.22
CA GLY A 95 7.14 -11.44 -10.67
C GLY A 95 8.41 -10.71 -11.08
N ASP A 96 8.96 -9.88 -10.20
CA ASP A 96 10.12 -9.02 -10.46
C ASP A 96 11.00 -8.94 -9.21
N LYS A 97 12.05 -9.77 -9.15
CA LYS A 97 12.98 -9.88 -8.02
C LYS A 97 14.42 -10.15 -8.43
N ALA A 98 14.80 -9.68 -9.63
CA ALA A 98 16.11 -10.01 -10.20
C ALA A 98 17.28 -9.30 -9.50
N ALA A 99 17.06 -8.11 -8.95
CA ALA A 99 18.10 -7.23 -8.41
C ALA A 99 17.91 -6.94 -6.91
N PHE A 100 18.25 -7.89 -6.06
CA PHE A 100 18.12 -7.74 -4.60
C PHE A 100 18.83 -6.49 -4.03
N ALA A 101 20.02 -6.17 -4.53
CA ALA A 101 20.76 -4.99 -4.09
C ALA A 101 20.03 -3.67 -4.41
N SER A 102 19.36 -3.60 -5.56
CA SER A 102 18.50 -2.47 -5.94
C SER A 102 17.40 -2.23 -4.90
N THR A 103 16.79 -3.30 -4.42
CA THR A 103 15.74 -3.25 -3.39
C THR A 103 16.23 -2.61 -2.09
N LEU A 104 17.45 -2.92 -1.65
CA LEU A 104 18.03 -2.34 -0.43
C LEU A 104 18.24 -0.83 -0.57
N VAL A 105 18.74 -0.39 -1.73
CA VAL A 105 19.03 1.03 -1.97
C VAL A 105 17.74 1.85 -2.15
N ASN A 106 16.80 1.32 -2.91
CA ASN A 106 15.64 2.09 -3.35
C ASN A 106 14.46 2.04 -2.38
N ARG A 107 14.41 1.09 -1.43
CA ARG A 107 13.25 0.91 -0.56
C ARG A 107 12.83 2.18 0.18
N ALA A 108 13.77 2.86 0.84
CA ALA A 108 13.49 4.10 1.56
C ALA A 108 13.12 5.26 0.60
N LEU A 109 13.74 5.31 -0.57
CA LEU A 109 13.43 6.30 -1.60
C LEU A 109 12.01 6.11 -2.14
N ASP A 110 11.60 4.86 -2.37
CA ASP A 110 10.25 4.52 -2.79
C ASP A 110 9.22 4.94 -1.73
N ASP A 111 9.46 4.62 -0.45
CA ASP A 111 8.58 5.00 0.65
C ASP A 111 8.44 6.54 0.73
N THR A 112 9.55 7.27 0.64
CA THR A 112 9.56 8.74 0.62
C THR A 112 8.86 9.32 -0.61
N PHE A 113 9.06 8.72 -1.78
CA PHE A 113 8.37 9.12 -3.01
C PHE A 113 6.85 8.97 -2.88
N VAL A 114 6.37 7.87 -2.30
CA VAL A 114 4.94 7.65 -2.08
C VAL A 114 4.35 8.68 -1.14
N ILE A 115 5.05 9.07 -0.09
CA ILE A 115 4.61 10.17 0.80
C ILE A 115 4.42 11.47 0.00
N GLY A 116 5.42 11.85 -0.80
CA GLY A 116 5.33 13.05 -1.65
C GLY A 116 4.19 12.99 -2.66
N GLU A 117 3.97 11.83 -3.27
CA GLU A 117 2.88 11.64 -4.22
C GLU A 117 1.51 11.71 -3.53
N MET A 118 1.36 11.13 -2.35
CA MET A 118 0.13 11.23 -1.57
C MET A 118 -0.15 12.65 -1.11
N ALA A 119 0.89 13.43 -0.74
CA ALA A 119 0.77 14.85 -0.45
C ALA A 119 0.26 15.63 -1.68
N ARG A 120 0.82 15.36 -2.86
CA ARG A 120 0.40 15.97 -4.12
C ARG A 120 -1.06 15.64 -4.46
N LEU A 121 -1.47 14.39 -4.30
CA LEU A 121 -2.86 13.95 -4.55
C LEU A 121 -3.84 14.55 -3.53
N GLY A 122 -3.40 14.74 -2.28
CA GLY A 122 -4.19 15.33 -1.21
C GLY A 122 -4.31 16.85 -1.26
N ALA A 123 -3.46 17.54 -2.04
CA ALA A 123 -3.45 18.98 -2.12
C ALA A 123 -4.79 19.56 -2.62
N ALA A 124 -5.16 20.72 -2.09
CA ALA A 124 -6.36 21.44 -2.52
C ALA A 124 -6.28 21.73 -4.03
N GLY A 125 -7.34 21.40 -4.75
CA GLY A 125 -7.40 21.62 -6.20
C GLY A 125 -6.57 20.66 -7.04
N SER A 126 -6.05 19.56 -6.48
CA SER A 126 -5.29 18.54 -7.22
C SER A 126 -6.08 17.81 -8.30
N GLY A 127 -7.41 17.91 -8.28
CA GLY A 127 -8.29 17.12 -9.16
C GLY A 127 -8.40 15.64 -8.80
N SER A 128 -7.72 15.20 -7.76
CA SER A 128 -7.80 13.84 -7.23
C SER A 128 -9.03 13.63 -6.36
N PHE A 129 -9.55 12.42 -6.30
CA PHE A 129 -10.59 12.03 -5.33
C PHE A 129 -10.11 12.13 -3.87
N LEU A 130 -8.79 12.25 -3.66
CA LEU A 130 -8.15 12.44 -2.35
C LEU A 130 -7.93 13.93 -2.01
N SER A 131 -8.33 14.87 -2.86
CA SER A 131 -8.15 16.30 -2.62
C SER A 131 -8.80 16.72 -1.31
N ASN A 132 -8.03 17.39 -0.44
CA ASN A 132 -8.38 17.77 0.93
C ASN A 132 -8.68 16.59 1.89
N VAL A 133 -8.36 15.35 1.52
CA VAL A 133 -8.65 14.16 2.33
C VAL A 133 -7.41 13.62 3.02
N VAL A 134 -6.20 13.88 2.49
CA VAL A 134 -4.92 13.38 3.01
C VAL A 134 -4.20 14.46 3.82
N ASN A 135 -3.79 14.11 5.04
CA ASN A 135 -2.83 14.88 5.82
C ASN A 135 -1.46 14.16 5.78
N ALA A 136 -0.63 14.53 4.82
CA ALA A 136 0.70 13.95 4.65
C ALA A 136 1.72 14.47 5.67
N ASP A 137 1.44 15.56 6.39
CA ASP A 137 2.30 16.06 7.48
C ASP A 137 2.22 15.14 8.71
N GLN A 138 1.19 14.30 8.78
CA GLN A 138 1.02 13.25 9.79
C GLN A 138 1.15 11.88 9.13
N THR A 139 2.39 11.51 8.78
CA THR A 139 2.68 10.24 8.11
C THR A 139 3.41 9.27 9.02
N GLY A 140 2.97 8.01 9.00
CA GLY A 140 3.69 6.87 9.55
C GLY A 140 4.02 5.84 8.48
N ILE A 141 5.10 5.09 8.65
CA ILE A 141 5.46 3.97 7.78
C ILE A 141 5.41 2.67 8.58
N VAL A 142 4.66 1.69 8.09
CA VAL A 142 4.63 0.34 8.65
C VAL A 142 5.29 -0.60 7.65
N GLY A 143 6.43 -1.16 8.04
CA GLY A 143 7.19 -2.06 7.18
C GLY A 143 7.26 -3.49 7.73
N TYR A 144 7.14 -4.46 6.82
CA TYR A 144 7.35 -5.88 7.12
C TYR A 144 8.67 -6.36 6.51
N SER A 145 9.54 -7.01 7.29
CA SER A 145 10.81 -7.57 6.82
C SER A 145 11.67 -6.49 6.11
N MET A 146 11.94 -6.63 4.81
CA MET A 146 12.64 -5.64 3.99
C MET A 146 11.94 -4.25 4.02
N GLY A 147 10.61 -4.23 4.09
CA GLY A 147 9.86 -2.99 4.27
C GLY A 147 10.15 -2.32 5.62
N GLY A 148 10.40 -3.11 6.68
CA GLY A 148 10.85 -2.57 7.98
C GLY A 148 12.21 -1.90 7.89
N TYR A 149 13.14 -2.46 7.12
CA TYR A 149 14.42 -1.82 6.80
C TYR A 149 14.20 -0.50 6.05
N GLY A 150 13.32 -0.47 5.04
CA GLY A 150 12.96 0.74 4.30
C GLY A 150 12.40 1.82 5.21
N ALA A 151 11.42 1.46 6.05
CA ALA A 151 10.78 2.36 6.99
C ALA A 151 11.76 3.04 7.96
N LEU A 152 12.73 2.28 8.50
CA LEU A 152 13.75 2.82 9.40
C LEU A 152 14.73 3.76 8.70
N ASN A 153 14.97 3.59 7.40
CA ASN A 153 15.87 4.45 6.62
C ASN A 153 15.17 5.65 5.98
N ALA A 154 13.83 5.64 5.92
CA ALA A 154 13.02 6.75 5.41
C ALA A 154 12.64 7.77 6.51
N ALA A 155 12.77 7.39 7.78
CA ALA A 155 12.50 8.23 8.95
C ALA A 155 13.69 9.12 9.27
#